data_c241e21f0ddbed825490b98d451fa5aa
#
_entry.id   c241e21f0ddbed825490b98d451fa5aa
#
_cell.length_a   1.000
_cell.length_b   1.000
_cell.length_c   1.000
_cell.angle_alpha   90.00
_cell.angle_beta   90.00
_cell.angle_gamma   90.00
#
_symmetry.space_group_name_H-M   'P 1'
#
loop_
_entity.id
_entity.type
_entity.pdbx_description
1 polymer ?
#
loop_
_entity_poly.entity_id
_entity_poly.type
_entity_poly.pdbx_seq_one_letter_code
_entity_poly.pdbx_strand_id
1 'polypeptide(L)'
;MMSTNNNLLEVKDLRVSFRTYAGEVQAVRGVSFSLKKGEVLAIVGESGCGKSVTAQTLMRLIPTPPSYIKSGSILFDGNTDITKLSNSQMEKIRGSEMGMIFQDPMTSLNPTMKIGDQITEGLIKHEGLNKKDATEKAIEILTLVGINSPEGRIHQYPHELSGGMRQRVMIAIALACSPKLLIADEPTTALDVTIQAQIIDLMKTISVKTDSSIILITHDLGVVADMAKRVVVMYAGKIVEQGTVDEIFYDPQHPYTWGLLRSVPRLDTNSDEELIPIPGTPPDLFAPPQGCAFAARCPYAMSICVEEDPEHTTLSETHSSACWLLHPDAPQVERPVGVGGHHNG
;
A
#
# COMPACT_ATOMS: atom_id res chain seq x y z
N MET A 1 14.91 -25.69 17.17
CA MET A 1 15.31 -24.32 16.82
C MET A 1 14.02 -23.55 16.53
N MET A 2 13.62 -22.63 17.40
CA MET A 2 12.47 -21.76 17.13
C MET A 2 12.87 -20.85 15.97
N SER A 3 12.23 -21.02 14.81
CA SER A 3 12.31 -20.06 13.70
C SER A 3 11.86 -18.71 14.26
N THR A 4 12.79 -17.77 14.43
CA THR A 4 12.45 -16.39 14.76
C THR A 4 11.66 -15.85 13.58
N ASN A 5 10.33 -15.80 13.74
CA ASN A 5 9.46 -15.23 12.74
C ASN A 5 9.84 -13.76 12.56
N ASN A 6 10.57 -13.43 11.46
CA ASN A 6 11.06 -12.07 11.17
C ASN A 6 9.95 -11.16 10.62
N ASN A 7 8.69 -11.63 10.67
CA ASN A 7 7.57 -10.84 10.18
C ASN A 7 7.18 -9.77 11.21
N LEU A 8 7.15 -8.51 10.76
CA LEU A 8 6.57 -7.42 11.52
C LEU A 8 5.04 -7.45 11.45
N LEU A 9 4.50 -7.77 10.27
CA LEU A 9 3.06 -7.87 10.05
C LEU A 9 2.74 -9.17 9.32
N GLU A 10 1.66 -9.84 9.74
CA GLU A 10 1.12 -11.01 9.07
C GLU A 10 -0.40 -10.87 8.96
N VAL A 11 -0.91 -10.83 7.73
CA VAL A 11 -2.34 -10.75 7.39
C VAL A 11 -2.77 -12.10 6.83
N LYS A 12 -3.83 -12.68 7.39
CA LYS A 12 -4.36 -14.00 6.98
C LYS A 12 -5.84 -13.92 6.68
N ASP A 13 -6.23 -14.30 5.49
CA ASP A 13 -7.63 -14.40 4.99
C ASP A 13 -8.48 -13.20 5.40
N LEU A 14 -7.91 -11.99 5.31
CA LEU A 14 -8.60 -10.77 5.72
C LEU A 14 -9.77 -10.50 4.77
N ARG A 15 -10.98 -10.39 5.34
CA ARG A 15 -12.21 -10.05 4.64
C ARG A 15 -12.87 -8.85 5.29
N VAL A 16 -13.11 -7.81 4.49
CA VAL A 16 -13.71 -6.56 4.96
C VAL A 16 -14.88 -6.19 4.04
N SER A 17 -15.99 -5.90 4.65
CA SER A 17 -17.23 -5.54 3.95
C SER A 17 -17.86 -4.27 4.52
N PHE A 18 -18.68 -3.63 3.70
CA PHE A 18 -19.49 -2.48 4.09
C PHE A 18 -20.97 -2.82 3.95
N ARG A 19 -21.74 -2.52 4.99
CA ARG A 19 -23.20 -2.60 4.93
C ARG A 19 -23.76 -1.33 4.32
N THR A 20 -24.50 -1.48 3.23
CA THR A 20 -25.22 -0.40 2.56
C THR A 20 -26.71 -0.68 2.53
N TYR A 21 -27.52 0.31 2.18
CA TYR A 21 -28.97 0.10 2.01
C TYR A 21 -29.31 -0.94 0.92
N ALA A 22 -28.46 -1.06 -0.09
CA ALA A 22 -28.63 -1.96 -1.20
C ALA A 22 -28.03 -3.36 -0.95
N GLY A 23 -27.27 -3.58 0.14
CA GLY A 23 -26.65 -4.85 0.52
C GLY A 23 -25.21 -4.73 0.99
N GLU A 24 -24.45 -5.80 0.83
CA GLU A 24 -23.05 -5.91 1.28
C GLU A 24 -22.08 -5.62 0.12
N VAL A 25 -21.16 -4.67 0.31
CA VAL A 25 -20.02 -4.44 -0.58
C VAL A 25 -18.80 -5.15 -0.02
N GLN A 26 -18.24 -6.12 -0.75
CA GLN A 26 -17.10 -6.94 -0.31
C GLN A 26 -15.79 -6.33 -0.77
N ALA A 27 -15.30 -5.32 -0.05
CA ALA A 27 -14.13 -4.53 -0.46
C ALA A 27 -12.80 -5.30 -0.37
N VAL A 28 -12.67 -6.24 0.59
CA VAL A 28 -11.51 -7.13 0.75
C VAL A 28 -12.02 -8.56 0.90
N ARG A 29 -11.49 -9.49 0.09
CA ARG A 29 -12.09 -10.80 -0.17
C ARG A 29 -11.10 -11.96 0.08
N GLY A 30 -10.43 -11.98 1.24
CA GLY A 30 -9.51 -13.06 1.61
C GLY A 30 -8.05 -12.74 1.26
N VAL A 31 -7.60 -11.56 1.65
CA VAL A 31 -6.23 -11.09 1.41
C VAL A 31 -5.27 -11.69 2.44
N SER A 32 -4.16 -12.29 1.97
CA SER A 32 -3.10 -12.85 2.82
C SER A 32 -1.72 -12.43 2.33
N PHE A 33 -0.97 -11.74 3.19
CA PHE A 33 0.41 -11.35 2.92
C PHE A 33 1.17 -11.13 4.23
N SER A 34 2.49 -11.04 4.14
CA SER A 34 3.36 -10.72 5.27
C SER A 34 4.31 -9.59 4.91
N LEU A 35 4.77 -8.86 5.93
CA LEU A 35 5.82 -7.85 5.84
C LEU A 35 6.91 -8.17 6.84
N LYS A 36 8.15 -8.27 6.37
CA LYS A 36 9.32 -8.49 7.23
C LYS A 36 9.78 -7.16 7.85
N LYS A 37 10.53 -7.22 8.96
CA LYS A 37 11.15 -6.04 9.56
C LYS A 37 12.14 -5.39 8.58
N GLY A 38 12.09 -4.06 8.44
CA GLY A 38 12.91 -3.28 7.52
C GLY A 38 12.59 -3.50 6.03
N GLU A 39 11.47 -4.16 5.70
CA GLU A 39 11.05 -4.40 4.31
C GLU A 39 10.17 -3.27 3.79
N VAL A 40 10.31 -2.96 2.50
CA VAL A 40 9.35 -2.18 1.74
C VAL A 40 8.53 -3.11 0.86
N LEU A 41 7.22 -3.21 1.14
CA LEU A 41 6.24 -3.99 0.38
C LEU A 41 5.34 -3.03 -0.39
N ALA A 42 5.27 -3.18 -1.71
CA ALA A 42 4.30 -2.44 -2.50
C ALA A 42 2.98 -3.21 -2.65
N ILE A 43 1.85 -2.51 -2.59
CA ILE A 43 0.53 -3.02 -2.94
C ILE A 43 0.02 -2.22 -4.14
N VAL A 44 -0.14 -2.89 -5.27
CA VAL A 44 -0.50 -2.26 -6.54
C VAL A 44 -1.82 -2.79 -7.10
N GLY A 45 -2.43 -2.05 -8.02
CA GLY A 45 -3.66 -2.42 -8.71
C GLY A 45 -4.50 -1.20 -9.07
N GLU A 46 -5.55 -1.39 -9.86
CA GLU A 46 -6.46 -0.32 -10.28
C GLU A 46 -7.22 0.33 -9.09
N SER A 47 -7.75 1.53 -9.32
CA SER A 47 -8.60 2.21 -8.32
C SER A 47 -9.81 1.33 -7.97
N GLY A 48 -10.21 1.37 -6.69
CA GLY A 48 -11.35 0.57 -6.21
C GLY A 48 -11.05 -0.92 -5.95
N CYS A 49 -9.84 -1.43 -6.19
CA CYS A 49 -9.53 -2.85 -5.95
C CYS A 49 -9.30 -3.24 -4.46
N GLY A 50 -9.49 -2.32 -3.51
CA GLY A 50 -9.43 -2.61 -2.07
C GLY A 50 -8.11 -2.26 -1.37
N LYS A 51 -7.12 -1.65 -2.03
CA LYS A 51 -5.80 -1.30 -1.46
C LYS A 51 -5.92 -0.39 -0.22
N SER A 52 -6.54 0.77 -0.37
CA SER A 52 -6.72 1.73 0.73
C SER A 52 -7.61 1.18 1.84
N VAL A 53 -8.64 0.37 1.50
CA VAL A 53 -9.46 -0.32 2.51
C VAL A 53 -8.60 -1.31 3.30
N THR A 54 -7.72 -2.06 2.65
CA THR A 54 -6.78 -2.96 3.34
C THR A 54 -5.88 -2.15 4.27
N ALA A 55 -5.21 -1.09 3.78
CA ALA A 55 -4.33 -0.23 4.57
C ALA A 55 -5.01 0.38 5.79
N GLN A 56 -6.18 0.98 5.60
CA GLN A 56 -6.95 1.59 6.69
C GLN A 56 -7.46 0.55 7.69
N THR A 57 -7.72 -0.69 7.23
CA THR A 57 -8.10 -1.79 8.13
C THR A 57 -6.93 -2.22 9.02
N LEU A 58 -5.68 -2.24 8.50
CA LEU A 58 -4.50 -2.50 9.33
C LEU A 58 -4.40 -1.51 10.49
N MET A 59 -4.79 -0.26 10.26
CA MET A 59 -4.82 0.80 11.27
C MET A 59 -6.15 0.88 12.02
N ARG A 60 -7.16 0.07 11.65
CA ARG A 60 -8.55 0.17 12.16
C ARG A 60 -9.09 1.60 12.12
N LEU A 61 -8.87 2.29 11.00
CA LEU A 61 -9.32 3.66 10.78
C LEU A 61 -10.69 3.72 10.07
N ILE A 62 -11.14 2.61 9.47
CA ILE A 62 -12.44 2.59 8.80
C ILE A 62 -13.56 2.62 9.84
N PRO A 63 -14.51 3.57 9.75
CA PRO A 63 -15.64 3.65 10.68
C PRO A 63 -16.46 2.36 10.74
N THR A 64 -16.71 1.88 11.93
CA THR A 64 -17.54 0.71 12.19
C THR A 64 -18.72 1.13 13.07
N PRO A 65 -19.99 1.14 12.59
CA PRO A 65 -20.43 0.88 11.20
C PRO A 65 -20.10 2.03 10.23
N PRO A 66 -20.21 1.87 8.91
CA PRO A 66 -20.82 0.76 8.15
C PRO A 66 -19.89 -0.40 7.84
N SER A 67 -18.56 -0.26 8.04
CA SER A 67 -17.61 -1.35 7.78
C SER A 67 -17.62 -2.41 8.88
N TYR A 68 -17.17 -3.62 8.53
CA TYR A 68 -16.85 -4.66 9.50
C TYR A 68 -15.82 -5.64 8.93
N ILE A 69 -14.97 -6.16 9.80
CA ILE A 69 -14.08 -7.29 9.46
C ILE A 69 -14.94 -8.56 9.55
N LYS A 70 -15.13 -9.22 8.42
CA LYS A 70 -15.95 -10.43 8.30
C LYS A 70 -15.22 -11.65 8.82
N SER A 71 -13.93 -11.77 8.51
CA SER A 71 -13.03 -12.83 8.97
C SER A 71 -11.56 -12.42 8.77
N GLY A 72 -10.66 -13.28 9.22
CA GLY A 72 -9.23 -13.13 9.10
C GLY A 72 -8.56 -12.60 10.36
N SER A 73 -7.24 -12.50 10.33
CA SER A 73 -6.43 -11.98 11.42
C SER A 73 -5.33 -11.06 10.89
N ILE A 74 -4.92 -10.13 11.74
CA ILE A 74 -3.83 -9.18 11.49
C ILE A 74 -2.91 -9.26 12.70
N LEU A 75 -1.79 -9.99 12.56
CA LEU A 75 -0.79 -10.11 13.61
C LEU A 75 0.30 -9.06 13.41
N PHE A 76 0.52 -8.23 14.41
CA PHE A 76 1.55 -7.19 14.43
C PHE A 76 2.63 -7.52 15.47
N ASP A 77 3.89 -7.36 15.11
CA ASP A 77 5.09 -7.64 15.90
C ASP A 77 5.03 -9.01 16.63
N GLY A 78 4.55 -10.01 15.89
CA GLY A 78 4.53 -11.43 16.26
C GLY A 78 3.36 -11.87 17.15
N ASN A 79 2.85 -11.02 18.05
CA ASN A 79 1.93 -11.47 19.10
C ASN A 79 0.63 -10.65 19.21
N THR A 80 0.53 -9.49 18.59
CA THR A 80 -0.61 -8.59 18.75
C THR A 80 -1.61 -8.76 17.62
N ASP A 81 -2.74 -9.41 17.87
CA ASP A 81 -3.83 -9.50 16.88
C ASP A 81 -4.65 -8.19 16.89
N ILE A 82 -4.38 -7.34 15.92
CA ILE A 82 -5.02 -6.02 15.76
C ILE A 82 -6.55 -6.14 15.66
N THR A 83 -7.07 -7.23 15.08
CA THR A 83 -8.51 -7.41 14.88
C THR A 83 -9.27 -7.54 16.20
N LYS A 84 -8.59 -7.95 17.27
CA LYS A 84 -9.17 -8.19 18.60
C LYS A 84 -8.95 -7.05 19.60
N LEU A 85 -8.13 -6.05 19.26
CA LEU A 85 -7.84 -4.95 20.16
C LEU A 85 -9.06 -4.04 20.38
N SER A 86 -9.18 -3.47 21.58
CA SER A 86 -10.09 -2.36 21.85
C SER A 86 -9.62 -1.07 21.19
N ASN A 87 -10.48 -0.07 21.07
CA ASN A 87 -10.09 1.23 20.52
C ASN A 87 -8.99 1.89 21.37
N SER A 88 -9.06 1.80 22.69
CA SER A 88 -8.03 2.33 23.59
C SER A 88 -6.67 1.64 23.45
N GLN A 89 -6.66 0.33 23.12
CA GLN A 89 -5.42 -0.38 22.82
C GLN A 89 -4.86 0.05 21.44
N MET A 90 -5.71 0.23 20.43
CA MET A 90 -5.30 0.74 19.12
C MET A 90 -4.75 2.17 19.19
N GLU A 91 -5.30 3.04 20.05
CA GLU A 91 -4.77 4.40 20.25
C GLU A 91 -3.34 4.42 20.77
N LYS A 92 -2.91 3.39 21.49
CA LYS A 92 -1.52 3.25 21.96
C LYS A 92 -0.57 2.83 20.83
N ILE A 93 -1.07 2.13 19.83
CA ILE A 93 -0.28 1.63 18.68
C ILE A 93 -0.22 2.67 17.57
N ARG A 94 -1.35 3.35 17.29
CA ARG A 94 -1.41 4.40 16.28
C ARG A 94 -0.55 5.59 16.68
N GLY A 95 0.31 6.01 15.77
CA GLY A 95 1.24 7.12 15.97
C GLY A 95 2.56 6.71 16.64
N SER A 96 2.57 5.74 17.55
CA SER A 96 3.80 5.27 18.21
C SER A 96 4.47 4.10 17.47
N GLU A 97 3.69 3.04 17.19
CA GLU A 97 4.21 1.81 16.57
C GLU A 97 3.89 1.74 15.07
N MET A 98 2.77 2.35 14.68
CA MET A 98 2.28 2.39 13.30
C MET A 98 1.93 3.82 12.90
N GLY A 99 2.55 4.31 11.82
CA GLY A 99 2.24 5.60 11.19
C GLY A 99 1.52 5.43 9.87
N MET A 100 0.75 6.43 9.44
CA MET A 100 0.08 6.43 8.13
C MET A 100 0.22 7.78 7.43
N ILE A 101 0.64 7.72 6.17
CA ILE A 101 0.61 8.83 5.22
C ILE A 101 -0.63 8.63 4.35
N PHE A 102 -1.55 9.59 4.40
CA PHE A 102 -2.80 9.53 3.65
C PHE A 102 -2.62 10.08 2.22
N GLN A 103 -3.55 9.75 1.35
CA GLN A 103 -3.55 10.14 -0.05
C GLN A 103 -3.63 11.67 -0.25
N ASP A 104 -4.45 12.37 0.56
CA ASP A 104 -4.68 13.80 0.44
C ASP A 104 -4.24 14.56 1.70
N PRO A 105 -3.17 15.39 1.60
CA PRO A 105 -2.71 16.21 2.71
C PRO A 105 -3.68 17.33 3.07
N MET A 106 -4.58 17.72 2.15
CA MET A 106 -5.55 18.80 2.38
C MET A 106 -6.63 18.41 3.39
N THR A 107 -7.02 17.14 3.37
CA THR A 107 -8.04 16.59 4.28
C THR A 107 -7.43 16.00 5.54
N SER A 108 -6.14 15.67 5.53
CA SER A 108 -5.45 15.00 6.63
C SER A 108 -4.89 15.98 7.68
N LEU A 109 -4.51 17.19 7.27
CA LEU A 109 -4.03 18.21 8.18
C LEU A 109 -5.20 19.02 8.74
N ASN A 110 -5.20 19.28 10.06
CA ASN A 110 -6.20 20.14 10.70
C ASN A 110 -5.94 21.61 10.31
N PRO A 111 -6.82 22.27 9.54
CA PRO A 111 -6.59 23.63 9.04
C PRO A 111 -6.60 24.71 10.14
N THR A 112 -7.14 24.39 11.32
CA THR A 112 -7.27 25.32 12.46
C THR A 112 -6.16 25.18 13.49
N MET A 113 -5.26 24.21 13.31
CA MET A 113 -4.10 23.99 14.18
C MET A 113 -2.79 24.32 13.47
N LYS A 114 -1.83 24.88 14.22
CA LYS A 114 -0.47 25.09 13.71
C LYS A 114 0.21 23.76 13.43
N ILE A 115 1.15 23.76 12.48
CA ILE A 115 1.89 22.56 12.10
C ILE A 115 2.65 21.98 13.29
N GLY A 116 3.32 22.84 14.07
CA GLY A 116 4.03 22.41 15.26
C GLY A 116 3.14 21.71 16.28
N ASP A 117 1.96 22.24 16.52
CA ASP A 117 1.02 21.64 17.48
C ASP A 117 0.56 20.24 17.01
N GLN A 118 0.35 20.04 15.68
CA GLN A 118 -0.03 18.74 15.13
C GLN A 118 1.09 17.70 15.23
N ILE A 119 2.36 18.10 15.04
CA ILE A 119 3.50 17.19 15.16
C ILE A 119 3.77 16.87 16.65
N THR A 120 3.75 17.89 17.51
CA THR A 120 4.07 17.72 18.94
C THR A 120 3.00 16.98 19.71
N GLU A 121 1.75 16.97 19.24
CA GLU A 121 0.66 16.21 19.88
C GLU A 121 1.02 14.72 20.02
N GLY A 122 1.52 14.09 18.96
CA GLY A 122 1.97 12.69 19.00
C GLY A 122 3.13 12.48 19.96
N LEU A 123 4.13 13.35 19.92
CA LEU A 123 5.32 13.27 20.77
C LEU A 123 4.99 13.40 22.27
N ILE A 124 4.12 14.34 22.63
CA ILE A 124 3.67 14.53 24.00
C ILE A 124 2.83 13.33 24.47
N LYS A 125 1.91 12.85 23.63
CA LYS A 125 0.99 11.76 23.97
C LYS A 125 1.69 10.41 24.11
N HIS A 126 2.61 10.08 23.21
CA HIS A 126 3.19 8.74 23.10
C HIS A 126 4.58 8.62 23.73
N GLU A 127 5.39 9.68 23.68
CA GLU A 127 6.73 9.68 24.25
C GLU A 127 6.80 10.40 25.61
N GLY A 128 5.72 11.08 26.02
CA GLY A 128 5.67 11.78 27.31
C GLY A 128 6.55 13.01 27.37
N LEU A 129 6.96 13.57 26.23
CA LEU A 129 7.83 14.76 26.16
C LEU A 129 7.09 15.98 26.70
N ASN A 130 7.82 16.87 27.36
CA ASN A 130 7.31 18.21 27.65
C ASN A 130 7.26 19.06 26.35
N LYS A 131 6.53 20.17 26.39
CA LYS A 131 6.27 21.00 25.21
C LYS A 131 7.56 21.52 24.56
N LYS A 132 8.60 21.83 25.35
CA LYS A 132 9.86 22.36 24.82
C LYS A 132 10.59 21.28 24.04
N ASP A 133 10.82 20.11 24.62
CA ASP A 133 11.55 19.00 24.00
C ASP A 133 10.78 18.47 22.77
N ALA A 134 9.45 18.41 22.85
CA ALA A 134 8.60 18.05 21.71
C ALA A 134 8.74 19.05 20.55
N THR A 135 8.85 20.36 20.85
CA THR A 135 9.05 21.38 19.81
C THR A 135 10.43 21.26 19.15
N GLU A 136 11.49 21.04 19.94
CA GLU A 136 12.84 20.80 19.42
C GLU A 136 12.87 19.57 18.50
N LYS A 137 12.29 18.45 18.95
CA LYS A 137 12.17 17.24 18.12
C LYS A 137 11.33 17.45 16.86
N ALA A 138 10.23 18.22 16.94
CA ALA A 138 9.42 18.57 15.76
C ALA A 138 10.21 19.38 14.73
N ILE A 139 11.08 20.28 15.15
CA ILE A 139 11.98 21.04 14.25
C ILE A 139 12.98 20.10 13.57
N GLU A 140 13.55 19.14 14.31
CA GLU A 140 14.45 18.12 13.75
C GLU A 140 13.75 17.29 12.67
N ILE A 141 12.51 16.85 12.94
CA ILE A 141 11.71 16.06 12.00
C ILE A 141 11.35 16.91 10.76
N LEU A 142 10.96 18.18 10.93
CA LEU A 142 10.70 19.08 9.81
C LEU A 142 11.96 19.30 8.96
N THR A 143 13.14 19.36 9.57
CA THR A 143 14.42 19.41 8.88
C THR A 143 14.68 18.12 8.10
N LEU A 144 14.43 16.95 8.72
CA LEU A 144 14.59 15.63 8.11
C LEU A 144 13.75 15.49 6.85
N VAL A 145 12.48 15.96 6.89
CA VAL A 145 11.59 15.91 5.72
C VAL A 145 11.87 17.05 4.71
N GLY A 146 12.89 17.87 4.91
CA GLY A 146 13.33 18.90 3.98
C GLY A 146 12.44 20.15 3.95
N ILE A 147 11.85 20.52 5.07
CA ILE A 147 11.20 21.84 5.25
C ILE A 147 12.27 22.89 5.52
N ASN A 148 12.34 23.90 4.66
CA ASN A 148 13.27 25.02 4.83
C ASN A 148 12.79 25.96 5.95
N SER A 149 13.71 26.44 6.79
CA SER A 149 13.43 27.33 7.93
C SER A 149 12.38 26.77 8.90
N PRO A 150 12.57 25.55 9.41
CA PRO A 150 11.56 24.82 10.20
C PRO A 150 11.16 25.57 11.47
N GLU A 151 12.05 26.36 12.10
CA GLU A 151 11.81 27.18 13.28
C GLU A 151 10.71 28.24 13.04
N GLY A 152 10.67 28.79 11.83
CA GLY A 152 9.61 29.74 11.44
C GLY A 152 8.34 29.02 11.00
N ARG A 153 8.50 27.94 10.22
CA ARG A 153 7.38 27.19 9.64
C ARG A 153 6.55 26.44 10.67
N ILE A 154 7.13 26.00 11.76
CA ILE A 154 6.44 25.28 12.85
C ILE A 154 5.25 26.07 13.43
N HIS A 155 5.27 27.40 13.31
CA HIS A 155 4.22 28.32 13.79
C HIS A 155 3.13 28.60 12.77
N GLN A 156 3.28 28.14 11.54
CA GLN A 156 2.33 28.35 10.44
C GLN A 156 1.17 27.34 10.48
N TYR A 157 0.09 27.71 9.80
CA TYR A 157 -1.06 26.86 9.54
C TYR A 157 -0.90 26.13 8.19
N PRO A 158 -1.60 25.01 7.98
CA PRO A 158 -1.52 24.26 6.72
C PRO A 158 -1.81 25.11 5.46
N HIS A 159 -2.74 26.05 5.53
CA HIS A 159 -3.11 26.88 4.39
C HIS A 159 -2.02 27.88 3.96
N GLU A 160 -1.04 28.15 4.80
CA GLU A 160 0.12 29.02 4.50
C GLU A 160 1.25 28.27 3.77
N LEU A 161 1.09 26.95 3.54
CA LEU A 161 2.09 26.08 2.90
C LEU A 161 1.68 25.69 1.48
N SER A 162 2.69 25.45 0.62
CA SER A 162 2.46 24.81 -0.69
C SER A 162 2.02 23.34 -0.55
N GLY A 163 1.47 22.75 -1.62
CA GLY A 163 1.05 21.34 -1.63
C GLY A 163 2.17 20.38 -1.23
N GLY A 164 3.34 20.51 -1.84
CA GLY A 164 4.50 19.69 -1.49
C GLY A 164 5.00 19.88 -0.06
N MET A 165 4.88 21.10 0.51
CA MET A 165 5.21 21.34 1.93
C MET A 165 4.18 20.68 2.86
N ARG A 166 2.89 20.72 2.53
CA ARG A 166 1.85 20.02 3.30
C ARG A 166 2.08 18.51 3.30
N GLN A 167 2.46 17.95 2.15
CA GLN A 167 2.83 16.53 2.04
C GLN A 167 4.00 16.18 2.96
N ARG A 168 5.06 16.99 2.96
CA ARG A 168 6.21 16.81 3.86
C ARG A 168 5.83 16.92 5.33
N VAL A 169 4.94 17.83 5.68
CA VAL A 169 4.41 17.95 7.06
C VAL A 169 3.59 16.72 7.45
N MET A 170 2.74 16.19 6.55
CA MET A 170 2.00 14.95 6.81
C MET A 170 2.95 13.76 7.02
N ILE A 171 4.02 13.67 6.23
CA ILE A 171 5.08 12.68 6.43
C ILE A 171 5.75 12.89 7.79
N ALA A 172 6.07 14.14 8.18
CA ALA A 172 6.65 14.47 9.48
C ALA A 172 5.77 14.00 10.65
N ILE A 173 4.46 14.21 10.57
CA ILE A 173 3.50 13.74 11.58
C ILE A 173 3.50 12.21 11.66
N ALA A 174 3.48 11.52 10.52
CA ALA A 174 3.48 10.06 10.49
C ALA A 174 4.77 9.45 11.06
N LEU A 175 5.87 10.17 11.02
CA LEU A 175 7.21 9.76 11.50
C LEU A 175 7.53 10.23 12.90
N ALA A 176 6.73 11.10 13.50
CA ALA A 176 7.07 11.83 14.72
C ALA A 176 7.58 10.92 15.85
N CYS A 177 6.95 9.77 16.04
CA CYS A 177 7.34 8.80 17.08
C CYS A 177 8.18 7.62 16.53
N SER A 178 8.81 7.74 15.37
CA SER A 178 9.65 6.69 14.76
C SER A 178 8.97 5.32 14.71
N PRO A 179 7.82 5.18 14.01
CA PRO A 179 7.02 3.97 14.01
C PRO A 179 7.77 2.80 13.36
N LYS A 180 7.51 1.56 13.84
CA LYS A 180 8.03 0.32 13.25
C LYS A 180 7.45 0.05 11.87
N LEU A 181 6.17 0.44 11.65
CA LEU A 181 5.45 0.31 10.39
C LEU A 181 4.95 1.66 9.92
N LEU A 182 5.31 2.03 8.69
CA LEU A 182 4.77 3.18 7.98
C LEU A 182 3.90 2.69 6.82
N ILE A 183 2.65 3.09 6.79
CA ILE A 183 1.74 2.81 5.67
C ILE A 183 1.61 4.08 4.86
N ALA A 184 1.99 4.05 3.58
CA ALA A 184 1.90 5.17 2.67
C ALA A 184 0.83 4.87 1.60
N ASP A 185 -0.32 5.51 1.71
CA ASP A 185 -1.45 5.34 0.78
C ASP A 185 -1.40 6.44 -0.28
N GLU A 186 -0.89 6.08 -1.46
CA GLU A 186 -0.69 6.97 -2.61
C GLU A 186 0.02 8.30 -2.26
N PRO A 187 1.22 8.26 -1.66
CA PRO A 187 1.86 9.42 -1.05
C PRO A 187 2.27 10.51 -2.04
N THR A 188 2.19 10.26 -3.34
CA THR A 188 2.62 11.18 -4.40
C THR A 188 1.49 11.60 -5.32
N THR A 189 0.27 11.14 -5.09
CA THR A 189 -0.91 11.52 -5.90
C THR A 189 -1.16 13.02 -5.81
N ALA A 190 -1.50 13.63 -6.94
CA ALA A 190 -1.73 15.07 -7.10
C ALA A 190 -0.50 15.99 -6.88
N LEU A 191 0.71 15.43 -6.91
CA LEU A 191 1.96 16.21 -6.90
C LEU A 191 2.55 16.29 -8.31
N ASP A 192 3.29 17.37 -8.59
CA ASP A 192 4.09 17.44 -9.80
C ASP A 192 5.27 16.43 -9.78
N VAL A 193 5.76 16.03 -10.95
CA VAL A 193 6.77 14.98 -11.12
C VAL A 193 8.04 15.27 -10.30
N THR A 194 8.44 16.54 -10.20
CA THR A 194 9.65 16.94 -9.45
C THR A 194 9.47 16.73 -7.95
N ILE A 195 8.32 17.13 -7.40
CA ILE A 195 8.00 16.93 -5.98
C ILE A 195 7.79 15.44 -5.69
N GLN A 196 7.15 14.71 -6.61
CA GLN A 196 7.00 13.25 -6.49
C GLN A 196 8.37 12.56 -6.29
N ALA A 197 9.34 12.82 -7.17
CA ALA A 197 10.69 12.26 -7.05
C ALA A 197 11.33 12.60 -5.69
N GLN A 198 11.22 13.85 -5.23
CA GLN A 198 11.74 14.27 -3.93
C GLN A 198 11.07 13.56 -2.74
N ILE A 199 9.77 13.28 -2.81
CA ILE A 199 9.06 12.53 -1.77
C ILE A 199 9.51 11.06 -1.74
N ILE A 200 9.71 10.45 -2.90
CA ILE A 200 10.22 9.09 -2.99
C ILE A 200 11.63 8.97 -2.41
N ASP A 201 12.53 9.87 -2.77
CA ASP A 201 13.90 9.91 -2.20
C ASP A 201 13.88 10.13 -0.70
N LEU A 202 12.98 10.99 -0.21
CA LEU A 202 12.76 11.17 1.21
C LEU A 202 12.33 9.88 1.89
N MET A 203 11.33 9.16 1.34
CA MET A 203 10.85 7.90 1.90
C MET A 203 11.92 6.81 1.92
N LYS A 204 12.77 6.70 0.88
CA LYS A 204 13.95 5.83 0.88
C LYS A 204 14.91 6.17 2.01
N THR A 205 15.23 7.45 2.16
CA THR A 205 16.13 7.96 3.21
C THR A 205 15.58 7.62 4.60
N ILE A 206 14.28 7.78 4.80
CA ILE A 206 13.58 7.46 6.04
C ILE A 206 13.66 5.96 6.33
N SER A 207 13.30 5.12 5.36
CA SER A 207 13.32 3.65 5.51
C SER A 207 14.68 3.16 6.03
N VAL A 208 15.77 3.70 5.47
CA VAL A 208 17.13 3.33 5.88
C VAL A 208 17.51 3.90 7.26
N LYS A 209 17.13 5.17 7.55
CA LYS A 209 17.55 5.85 8.79
C LYS A 209 16.78 5.40 10.03
N THR A 210 15.50 5.02 9.86
CA THR A 210 14.61 4.70 11.00
C THR A 210 14.38 3.21 11.18
N ASP A 211 14.93 2.35 10.29
CA ASP A 211 14.66 0.90 10.24
C ASP A 211 13.16 0.56 10.22
N SER A 212 12.35 1.50 9.73
CA SER A 212 10.91 1.33 9.61
C SER A 212 10.59 0.46 8.39
N SER A 213 9.68 -0.49 8.58
CA SER A 213 9.09 -1.24 7.47
C SER A 213 8.01 -0.40 6.80
N ILE A 214 7.89 -0.48 5.49
CA ILE A 214 6.94 0.35 4.72
C ILE A 214 5.96 -0.53 3.94
N ILE A 215 4.67 -0.23 4.03
CA ILE A 215 3.67 -0.65 3.05
C ILE A 215 3.40 0.54 2.15
N LEU A 216 3.77 0.43 0.88
CA LEU A 216 3.58 1.46 -0.14
C LEU A 216 2.40 1.09 -1.03
N ILE A 217 1.32 1.85 -0.99
CA ILE A 217 0.21 1.72 -1.92
C ILE A 217 0.40 2.75 -3.01
N THR A 218 0.44 2.29 -4.25
CA THR A 218 0.57 3.16 -5.43
C THR A 218 0.06 2.45 -6.68
N HIS A 219 -0.30 3.23 -7.68
CA HIS A 219 -0.54 2.76 -9.04
C HIS A 219 0.66 3.03 -9.97
N ASP A 220 1.70 3.70 -9.47
CA ASP A 220 2.91 4.02 -10.22
C ASP A 220 3.94 2.90 -10.08
N LEU A 221 4.07 2.09 -11.12
CA LEU A 221 5.01 0.96 -11.15
C LEU A 221 6.48 1.42 -11.20
N GLY A 222 6.77 2.62 -11.67
CA GLY A 222 8.11 3.20 -11.61
C GLY A 222 8.56 3.41 -10.17
N VAL A 223 7.68 3.95 -9.33
CA VAL A 223 7.92 4.10 -7.90
C VAL A 223 8.09 2.74 -7.21
N VAL A 224 7.31 1.74 -7.61
CA VAL A 224 7.42 0.37 -7.09
C VAL A 224 8.80 -0.23 -7.40
N ALA A 225 9.24 -0.14 -8.65
CA ALA A 225 10.54 -0.66 -9.10
C ALA A 225 11.71 -0.01 -8.34
N ASP A 226 11.56 1.25 -7.96
CA ASP A 226 12.59 2.06 -7.32
C ASP A 226 12.69 1.86 -5.80
N MET A 227 11.57 1.50 -5.13
CA MET A 227 11.50 1.44 -3.66
C MET A 227 11.26 0.06 -3.08
N ALA A 228 10.43 -0.75 -3.73
CA ALA A 228 9.93 -1.98 -3.12
C ALA A 228 10.91 -3.14 -3.27
N LYS A 229 10.87 -4.08 -2.33
CA LYS A 229 11.51 -5.39 -2.44
C LYS A 229 10.55 -6.45 -2.94
N ARG A 230 9.31 -6.37 -2.51
CA ARG A 230 8.22 -7.28 -2.90
C ARG A 230 7.00 -6.50 -3.29
N VAL A 231 6.18 -7.13 -4.13
CA VAL A 231 4.96 -6.55 -4.67
C VAL A 231 3.79 -7.50 -4.45
N VAL A 232 2.67 -6.95 -4.07
CA VAL A 232 1.36 -7.60 -4.00
C VAL A 232 0.46 -6.93 -5.02
N VAL A 233 -0.03 -7.68 -5.99
CA VAL A 233 -0.94 -7.20 -7.04
C VAL A 233 -2.37 -7.53 -6.62
N MET A 234 -3.18 -6.50 -6.42
CA MET A 234 -4.58 -6.62 -6.01
C MET A 234 -5.54 -6.33 -7.16
N TYR A 235 -6.57 -7.16 -7.29
CA TYR A 235 -7.68 -6.95 -8.20
C TYR A 235 -9.00 -7.35 -7.53
N ALA A 236 -10.02 -6.50 -7.61
CA ALA A 236 -11.37 -6.77 -7.10
C ALA A 236 -11.41 -7.35 -5.66
N GLY A 237 -10.62 -6.78 -4.76
CA GLY A 237 -10.56 -7.16 -3.34
C GLY A 237 -9.73 -8.41 -3.05
N LYS A 238 -9.01 -8.98 -4.02
CA LYS A 238 -8.15 -10.17 -3.88
C LYS A 238 -6.72 -9.88 -4.26
N ILE A 239 -5.78 -10.67 -3.74
CA ILE A 239 -4.43 -10.76 -4.29
C ILE A 239 -4.50 -11.73 -5.46
N VAL A 240 -4.06 -11.29 -6.63
CA VAL A 240 -4.01 -12.12 -7.85
C VAL A 240 -2.60 -12.61 -8.13
N GLU A 241 -1.59 -11.87 -7.70
CA GLU A 241 -0.19 -12.25 -7.81
C GLU A 241 0.64 -11.55 -6.73
N GLN A 242 1.68 -12.19 -6.23
CA GLN A 242 2.67 -11.59 -5.33
C GLN A 242 4.03 -12.21 -5.57
N GLY A 243 5.09 -11.39 -5.43
CA GLY A 243 6.46 -11.82 -5.66
C GLY A 243 7.47 -10.75 -5.29
N THR A 244 8.75 -10.98 -5.55
CA THR A 244 9.76 -9.93 -5.59
C THR A 244 9.49 -8.96 -6.74
N VAL A 245 10.08 -7.77 -6.69
CA VAL A 245 9.99 -6.82 -7.81
C VAL A 245 10.43 -7.48 -9.12
N ASP A 246 11.54 -8.21 -9.11
CA ASP A 246 12.06 -8.90 -10.30
C ASP A 246 11.07 -9.94 -10.84
N GLU A 247 10.49 -10.77 -9.97
CA GLU A 247 9.50 -11.78 -10.38
C GLU A 247 8.26 -11.12 -11.02
N ILE A 248 7.74 -10.03 -10.43
CA ILE A 248 6.56 -9.34 -10.96
C ILE A 248 6.84 -8.57 -12.23
N PHE A 249 8.02 -7.97 -12.39
CA PHE A 249 8.35 -7.16 -13.57
C PHE A 249 8.89 -7.98 -14.73
N TYR A 250 9.67 -9.03 -14.46
CA TYR A 250 10.36 -9.81 -15.52
C TYR A 250 9.76 -11.19 -15.75
N ASP A 251 9.04 -11.76 -14.75
CA ASP A 251 8.38 -13.06 -14.89
C ASP A 251 6.92 -13.08 -14.37
N PRO A 252 6.09 -12.07 -14.70
CA PRO A 252 4.70 -12.02 -14.24
C PRO A 252 3.90 -13.20 -14.79
N GLN A 253 2.99 -13.75 -13.97
CA GLN A 253 2.23 -14.97 -14.31
C GLN A 253 0.72 -14.72 -14.49
N HIS A 254 0.21 -13.62 -13.95
CA HIS A 254 -1.21 -13.30 -14.06
C HIS A 254 -1.50 -12.34 -15.23
N PRO A 255 -2.48 -12.61 -16.11
CA PRO A 255 -2.80 -11.72 -17.25
C PRO A 255 -3.18 -10.29 -16.83
N TYR A 256 -3.71 -10.07 -15.64
CA TYR A 256 -3.93 -8.73 -15.11
C TYR A 256 -2.60 -7.99 -14.85
N THR A 257 -1.60 -8.67 -14.28
CA THR A 257 -0.25 -8.10 -14.09
C THR A 257 0.38 -7.75 -15.42
N TRP A 258 0.20 -8.60 -16.44
CA TRP A 258 0.64 -8.28 -17.81
C TRP A 258 0.01 -6.99 -18.33
N GLY A 259 -1.29 -6.83 -18.12
CA GLY A 259 -2.01 -5.62 -18.51
C GLY A 259 -1.51 -4.37 -17.78
N LEU A 260 -1.26 -4.48 -16.46
CA LEU A 260 -0.70 -3.37 -15.67
C LEU A 260 0.66 -2.94 -16.19
N LEU A 261 1.57 -3.89 -16.47
CA LEU A 261 2.92 -3.60 -16.96
C LEU A 261 2.91 -2.96 -18.35
N ARG A 262 1.94 -3.31 -19.21
CA ARG A 262 1.77 -2.71 -20.56
C ARG A 262 1.13 -1.32 -20.54
N SER A 263 0.48 -0.95 -19.47
CA SER A 263 -0.15 0.36 -19.34
C SER A 263 0.81 1.45 -18.86
N VAL A 264 2.06 1.10 -18.54
CA VAL A 264 3.10 2.03 -18.05
C VAL A 264 4.14 2.28 -19.14
N PRO A 265 4.53 3.55 -19.37
CA PRO A 265 5.62 3.88 -20.30
C PRO A 265 6.93 3.24 -19.84
N ARG A 266 7.63 2.57 -20.73
CA ARG A 266 8.97 2.03 -20.51
C ARG A 266 10.00 2.94 -21.18
N LEU A 267 11.12 3.18 -20.50
CA LEU A 267 12.20 4.03 -21.03
C LEU A 267 12.98 3.35 -22.18
N ASP A 268 12.86 2.03 -22.29
CA ASP A 268 13.57 1.18 -23.27
C ASP A 268 12.72 0.85 -24.52
N THR A 269 11.45 1.27 -24.57
CA THR A 269 10.60 1.11 -25.75
C THR A 269 10.74 2.30 -26.69
N ASN A 270 10.67 2.03 -28.00
CA ASN A 270 10.62 3.09 -28.99
C ASN A 270 9.38 3.97 -28.71
N SER A 271 9.54 5.29 -28.86
CA SER A 271 8.51 6.30 -28.61
C SER A 271 7.17 6.10 -29.34
N ASP A 272 7.10 5.14 -30.25
CA ASP A 272 5.95 4.86 -31.11
C ASP A 272 5.09 3.68 -30.61
N GLU A 273 5.45 3.00 -29.52
CA GLU A 273 4.57 1.96 -28.95
C GLU A 273 3.42 2.59 -28.18
N GLU A 274 2.19 2.38 -28.65
CA GLU A 274 0.99 2.83 -27.95
C GLU A 274 0.84 2.11 -26.60
N LEU A 275 0.58 2.88 -25.54
CA LEU A 275 0.19 2.33 -24.25
C LEU A 275 -1.16 1.62 -24.40
N ILE A 276 -1.20 0.34 -24.06
CA ILE A 276 -2.42 -0.46 -24.19
C ILE A 276 -3.11 -0.53 -22.83
N PRO A 277 -4.19 0.23 -22.63
CA PRO A 277 -4.96 0.14 -21.39
C PRO A 277 -5.64 -1.21 -21.26
N ILE A 278 -5.88 -1.66 -20.02
CA ILE A 278 -6.67 -2.86 -19.76
C ILE A 278 -8.13 -2.57 -20.14
N PRO A 279 -8.73 -3.28 -21.12
CA PRO A 279 -10.08 -2.99 -21.59
C PRO A 279 -11.14 -3.30 -20.53
N GLY A 280 -12.29 -2.63 -20.62
CA GLY A 280 -13.44 -2.86 -19.73
C GLY A 280 -13.29 -2.22 -18.34
N THR A 281 -14.22 -2.52 -17.47
CA THR A 281 -14.27 -2.01 -16.09
C THR A 281 -14.11 -3.14 -15.06
N PRO A 282 -13.51 -2.88 -13.89
CA PRO A 282 -13.49 -3.85 -12.79
C PRO A 282 -14.90 -4.28 -12.40
N PRO A 283 -15.08 -5.51 -11.88
CA PRO A 283 -16.39 -6.01 -11.45
C PRO A 283 -16.91 -5.22 -10.25
N ASP A 284 -18.22 -5.15 -10.13
CA ASP A 284 -18.88 -4.58 -8.98
C ASP A 284 -18.67 -5.48 -7.74
N LEU A 285 -18.12 -4.90 -6.67
CA LEU A 285 -17.89 -5.59 -5.40
C LEU A 285 -19.17 -5.80 -4.57
N PHE A 286 -20.28 -5.33 -5.06
CA PHE A 286 -21.62 -5.61 -4.53
C PHE A 286 -22.07 -7.02 -4.86
N ALA A 287 -21.80 -7.47 -6.08
CA ALA A 287 -22.07 -8.82 -6.58
C ALA A 287 -20.81 -9.38 -7.26
N PRO A 288 -19.73 -9.64 -6.49
CA PRO A 288 -18.49 -10.10 -7.08
C PRO A 288 -18.68 -11.44 -7.76
N PRO A 289 -18.00 -11.72 -8.88
CA PRO A 289 -18.10 -12.98 -9.59
C PRO A 289 -17.69 -14.18 -8.71
N GLN A 290 -18.26 -15.33 -8.96
CA GLN A 290 -17.93 -16.58 -8.25
C GLN A 290 -16.56 -17.11 -8.64
N GLY A 291 -16.22 -17.03 -9.92
CA GLY A 291 -14.93 -17.44 -10.45
C GLY A 291 -13.85 -16.35 -10.37
N CYS A 292 -12.87 -16.44 -11.25
CA CYS A 292 -11.80 -15.46 -11.37
C CYS A 292 -12.36 -14.05 -11.60
N ALA A 293 -12.04 -13.13 -10.71
CA ALA A 293 -12.56 -11.76 -10.79
C ALA A 293 -12.15 -11.03 -12.08
N PHE A 294 -11.04 -11.41 -12.70
CA PHE A 294 -10.54 -10.82 -13.93
C PHE A 294 -11.11 -11.49 -15.20
N ALA A 295 -11.84 -12.61 -15.11
CA ALA A 295 -12.28 -13.40 -16.25
C ALA A 295 -12.98 -12.57 -17.36
N ALA A 296 -13.86 -11.64 -16.99
CA ALA A 296 -14.59 -10.80 -17.95
C ALA A 296 -13.70 -9.83 -18.76
N ARG A 297 -12.48 -9.57 -18.31
CA ARG A 297 -11.50 -8.66 -18.97
C ARG A 297 -10.27 -9.41 -19.48
N CYS A 298 -10.19 -10.71 -19.18
CA CYS A 298 -9.02 -11.53 -19.53
C CYS A 298 -9.14 -12.04 -20.96
N PRO A 299 -8.18 -11.73 -21.87
CA PRO A 299 -8.21 -12.24 -23.23
C PRO A 299 -7.94 -13.76 -23.30
N TYR A 300 -7.51 -14.36 -22.21
CA TYR A 300 -7.18 -15.78 -22.10
C TYR A 300 -8.19 -16.53 -21.21
N ALA A 301 -9.37 -15.95 -20.96
CA ALA A 301 -10.37 -16.57 -20.09
C ALA A 301 -10.86 -17.91 -20.66
N MET A 302 -10.89 -18.92 -19.80
CA MET A 302 -11.46 -20.25 -20.05
C MET A 302 -12.80 -20.40 -19.34
N SER A 303 -13.58 -21.41 -19.68
CA SER A 303 -14.88 -21.68 -19.00
C SER A 303 -14.72 -21.80 -17.49
N ILE A 304 -13.68 -22.50 -17.03
CA ILE A 304 -13.38 -22.67 -15.60
C ILE A 304 -13.15 -21.32 -14.89
N CYS A 305 -12.59 -20.32 -15.58
CA CYS A 305 -12.38 -19.00 -14.99
C CYS A 305 -13.67 -18.28 -14.62
N VAL A 306 -14.79 -18.61 -15.25
CA VAL A 306 -16.11 -18.03 -14.94
C VAL A 306 -16.78 -18.79 -13.79
N GLU A 307 -16.53 -20.09 -13.70
CA GLU A 307 -17.22 -21.00 -12.78
C GLU A 307 -16.52 -21.07 -11.42
N GLU A 308 -15.18 -21.11 -11.40
CA GLU A 308 -14.39 -21.34 -10.20
C GLU A 308 -13.28 -20.31 -10.02
N ASP A 309 -13.08 -19.91 -8.76
CA ASP A 309 -12.02 -19.00 -8.35
C ASP A 309 -10.68 -19.74 -8.30
N PRO A 310 -9.63 -19.27 -8.96
CA PRO A 310 -8.33 -19.94 -8.93
C PRO A 310 -7.68 -19.84 -7.55
N GLU A 311 -7.12 -20.96 -7.07
CA GLU A 311 -6.26 -20.96 -5.91
C GLU A 311 -4.87 -20.39 -6.25
N HIS A 312 -4.14 -19.94 -5.23
CA HIS A 312 -2.77 -19.49 -5.40
C HIS A 312 -1.83 -20.68 -5.70
N THR A 313 -1.26 -20.69 -6.89
CA THR A 313 -0.16 -21.59 -7.26
C THR A 313 1.15 -20.97 -6.78
N THR A 314 1.92 -21.72 -5.98
CA THR A 314 3.27 -21.33 -5.54
C THR A 314 4.27 -21.66 -6.64
N LEU A 315 5.01 -20.66 -7.10
CA LEU A 315 5.99 -20.75 -8.18
C LEU A 315 7.42 -20.76 -7.64
N SER A 316 7.67 -19.96 -6.59
CA SER A 316 8.93 -19.91 -5.85
C SER A 316 8.65 -19.70 -4.35
N GLU A 317 9.68 -19.52 -3.54
CA GLU A 317 9.52 -19.15 -2.11
C GLU A 317 8.83 -17.79 -1.91
N THR A 318 8.92 -16.93 -2.91
CA THR A 318 8.41 -15.55 -2.85
C THR A 318 7.28 -15.29 -3.86
N HIS A 319 7.19 -16.07 -4.94
CA HIS A 319 6.27 -15.86 -6.05
C HIS A 319 5.07 -16.80 -5.99
N SER A 320 3.89 -16.25 -6.02
CA SER A 320 2.64 -16.99 -6.18
C SER A 320 1.63 -16.21 -7.02
N SER A 321 0.79 -16.93 -7.77
CA SER A 321 -0.22 -16.32 -8.62
C SER A 321 -1.52 -17.14 -8.62
N ALA A 322 -2.66 -16.47 -8.59
CA ALA A 322 -3.99 -17.07 -8.64
C ALA A 322 -4.55 -17.02 -10.07
N CYS A 323 -4.10 -17.97 -10.90
CA CYS A 323 -4.49 -18.03 -12.31
C CYS A 323 -4.62 -19.46 -12.81
N TRP A 324 -5.73 -19.77 -13.47
CA TRP A 324 -5.97 -21.08 -14.09
C TRP A 324 -5.01 -21.42 -15.24
N LEU A 325 -4.35 -20.44 -15.85
CA LEU A 325 -3.29 -20.68 -16.85
C LEU A 325 -2.08 -21.42 -16.27
N LEU A 326 -1.94 -21.47 -14.95
CA LEU A 326 -0.87 -22.21 -14.26
C LEU A 326 -1.23 -23.69 -14.02
N HIS A 327 -2.47 -24.10 -14.31
CA HIS A 327 -2.86 -25.48 -14.21
C HIS A 327 -2.15 -26.33 -15.28
N PRO A 328 -1.72 -27.57 -14.99
CA PRO A 328 -1.00 -28.42 -15.95
C PRO A 328 -1.75 -28.70 -17.26
N ASP A 329 -3.09 -28.75 -17.21
CA ASP A 329 -3.95 -28.98 -18.37
C ASP A 329 -4.38 -27.70 -19.08
N ALA A 330 -3.90 -26.52 -18.63
CA ALA A 330 -4.24 -25.25 -19.28
C ALA A 330 -3.53 -25.12 -20.64
N PRO A 331 -4.15 -24.41 -21.62
CA PRO A 331 -3.49 -24.12 -22.87
C PRO A 331 -2.25 -23.25 -22.62
N GLN A 332 -1.16 -23.54 -23.31
CA GLN A 332 0.01 -22.66 -23.31
C GLN A 332 -0.32 -21.38 -24.06
N VAL A 333 -0.12 -20.24 -23.41
CA VAL A 333 -0.31 -18.92 -24.00
C VAL A 333 1.01 -18.15 -23.99
N GLU A 334 1.27 -17.45 -25.07
CA GLU A 334 2.41 -16.55 -25.14
C GLU A 334 2.11 -15.26 -24.39
N ARG A 335 3.06 -14.82 -23.58
CA ARG A 335 2.97 -13.50 -22.92
C ARG A 335 2.97 -12.40 -23.98
N PRO A 336 2.22 -11.33 -23.78
CA PRO A 336 2.23 -10.20 -24.71
C PRO A 336 3.64 -9.61 -24.84
N VAL A 337 3.98 -9.11 -26.04
CA VAL A 337 5.22 -8.38 -26.27
C VAL A 337 5.35 -7.22 -25.29
N GLY A 338 6.56 -7.01 -24.76
CA GLY A 338 6.83 -5.97 -23.77
C GLY A 338 6.49 -6.36 -22.31
N VAL A 339 6.08 -7.62 -22.07
CA VAL A 339 5.84 -8.15 -20.71
C VAL A 339 6.85 -9.24 -20.41
N GLY A 340 7.61 -9.05 -19.33
CA GLY A 340 8.71 -9.94 -19.00
C GLY A 340 9.91 -9.69 -19.92
N GLY A 341 11.10 -10.03 -19.51
CA GLY A 341 12.31 -9.89 -20.30
C GLY A 341 13.48 -10.51 -19.55
N HIS A 342 14.48 -11.02 -20.27
CA HIS A 342 15.69 -11.50 -19.65
C HIS A 342 16.39 -10.34 -18.94
N HIS A 343 16.71 -10.54 -17.66
CA HIS A 343 17.73 -9.77 -16.97
C HIS A 343 19.05 -9.98 -17.77
N ASN A 344 19.36 -9.06 -18.69
CA ASN A 344 20.73 -8.94 -19.15
C ASN A 344 21.49 -8.24 -18.02
N GLY A 345 22.16 -9.05 -17.19
CA GLY A 345 22.96 -8.62 -16.06
C GLY A 345 24.15 -7.75 -16.44
#